data_6207da232b4dec67eef8c2a0bcaeaa95
#
_entry.id   6207da232b4dec67eef8c2a0bcaeaa95
#
_cell.length_a   1.000
_cell.length_b   1.000
_cell.length_c   1.000
_cell.angle_alpha   90.00
_cell.angle_beta   90.00
_cell.angle_gamma   90.00
#
_symmetry.space_group_name_H-M   'P 1'
#
loop_
_entity.id
_entity.type
_entity.pdbx_description
1 polymer ?
#
loop_
_entity_poly.entity_id
_entity_poly.type
_entity_poly.pdbx_seq_one_letter_code
_entity_poly.pdbx_strand_id
1 'polypeptide(L)'
;MSDNLNVKNIASDLSISKKSFLDNFFKKQFIKNMNNLEKGYMTISIDGKEYFIGDKKSSLSCNFNVIHNSFFTLIGSGGLNGAAEAYALGLWECDDIVALIRILIQNQNVMNKFDSGIASLAKPINKSIHRRRKNTLSGSKKNILAHYDLSNEFYQLWLDDTMTYSCGIFENKNSTMKEASIKKLDSLINKLDVKPGDTILEIGTGWGSFACHAAKEYGCKVVTTTISDSQYDYAKKKISLENLEGQVTLLKEDYRNLTGSYDKIVSIEMIEAVGHENIPTYFKKVSDLLTNGGKFALQGITYNDQKFDTYKHSVDFINKYIFPGACLISLSQVLDTLKKDTNLILNDLLDITSHYAKTLNIWRENFLGKRDEISSLGFDDNFIRLWEFYLVYCEAGFIEQNIGDYQFLFTKKEGLLP
;
A
#
# COMPACT_ATOMS: atom_id res chain seq x y z
N MET A 1 -5.12 -14.24 -21.15
CA MET A 1 -5.35 -12.83 -21.48
C MET A 1 -5.92 -12.20 -20.23
N SER A 2 -5.08 -11.43 -19.53
CA SER A 2 -5.36 -10.82 -18.24
C SER A 2 -6.45 -9.76 -18.41
N ASP A 3 -7.40 -9.74 -17.46
CA ASP A 3 -8.21 -8.55 -17.21
C ASP A 3 -7.27 -7.46 -16.66
N ASN A 4 -6.40 -6.93 -17.51
CA ASN A 4 -5.53 -5.79 -17.23
C ASN A 4 -6.39 -4.68 -16.66
N LEU A 5 -5.87 -3.99 -15.67
CA LEU A 5 -6.34 -2.71 -15.11
C LEU A 5 -7.01 -1.90 -16.22
N ASN A 6 -8.33 -2.10 -16.39
CA ASN A 6 -8.98 -1.67 -17.61
C ASN A 6 -9.50 -0.24 -17.40
N VAL A 7 -8.53 0.69 -17.20
CA VAL A 7 -8.81 2.13 -17.29
C VAL A 7 -9.40 2.45 -18.67
N LYS A 8 -9.05 1.66 -19.72
CA LYS A 8 -9.68 1.76 -21.06
C LYS A 8 -11.18 1.51 -21.04
N ASN A 9 -11.70 0.64 -20.17
CA ASN A 9 -13.15 0.44 -20.06
C ASN A 9 -13.86 1.60 -19.35
N ILE A 10 -13.16 2.38 -18.52
CA ILE A 10 -13.73 3.60 -17.93
C ILE A 10 -13.93 4.67 -19.02
N ALA A 11 -12.98 4.80 -19.92
CA ALA A 11 -13.06 5.77 -21.02
C ALA A 11 -14.09 5.39 -22.10
N SER A 12 -14.31 4.08 -22.37
CA SER A 12 -15.27 3.61 -23.37
C SER A 12 -16.73 3.71 -22.92
N ASP A 13 -16.96 3.62 -21.61
CA ASP A 13 -18.32 3.77 -21.03
C ASP A 13 -18.71 5.23 -20.77
N LEU A 14 -17.72 6.14 -20.74
CA LEU A 14 -17.94 7.58 -20.70
C LEU A 14 -18.01 8.11 -22.14
N SER A 15 -19.18 8.01 -22.78
CA SER A 15 -19.44 8.85 -23.94
C SER A 15 -19.34 10.32 -23.49
N ILE A 16 -18.21 10.96 -23.83
CA ILE A 16 -17.94 12.39 -23.59
C ILE A 16 -18.92 13.19 -24.48
N SER A 17 -20.20 13.12 -24.22
CA SER A 17 -21.20 13.84 -24.93
C SER A 17 -21.92 14.82 -24.03
N LYS A 18 -21.84 16.10 -24.42
CA LYS A 18 -22.68 17.26 -24.02
C LYS A 18 -22.85 17.44 -22.51
N LYS A 19 -22.68 18.68 -22.02
CA LYS A 19 -22.96 19.10 -20.62
C LYS A 19 -24.22 18.41 -20.12
N SER A 20 -24.05 17.38 -19.32
CA SER A 20 -25.12 16.59 -18.77
C SER A 20 -25.85 17.41 -17.69
N PHE A 21 -27.15 17.26 -17.56
CA PHE A 21 -27.90 17.79 -16.42
C PHE A 21 -27.31 17.34 -15.11
N LEU A 22 -26.77 16.11 -15.08
CA LEU A 22 -26.08 15.52 -13.92
C LEU A 22 -24.78 16.27 -13.56
N ASP A 23 -23.98 16.70 -14.54
CA ASP A 23 -22.75 17.46 -14.28
C ASP A 23 -23.07 18.77 -13.54
N ASN A 24 -24.09 19.48 -13.97
CA ASN A 24 -24.51 20.73 -13.32
C ASN A 24 -25.08 20.50 -11.91
N PHE A 25 -25.81 19.42 -11.70
CA PHE A 25 -26.32 19.05 -10.37
C PHE A 25 -25.18 18.74 -9.42
N PHE A 26 -24.26 17.87 -9.82
CA PHE A 26 -23.11 17.48 -8.99
C PHE A 26 -22.09 18.61 -8.81
N LYS A 27 -21.94 19.50 -9.80
CA LYS A 27 -21.13 20.71 -9.66
C LYS A 27 -21.61 21.61 -8.51
N LYS A 28 -22.92 21.87 -8.45
CA LYS A 28 -23.51 22.65 -7.34
C LYS A 28 -23.27 21.96 -5.99
N GLN A 29 -23.43 20.63 -5.95
CA GLN A 29 -23.20 19.85 -4.74
C GLN A 29 -21.71 19.89 -4.31
N PHE A 30 -20.81 19.76 -5.28
CA PHE A 30 -19.35 19.83 -5.04
C PHE A 30 -18.97 21.17 -4.42
N ILE A 31 -19.36 22.29 -5.03
CA ILE A 31 -19.05 23.65 -4.50
C ILE A 31 -19.65 23.81 -3.11
N LYS A 32 -20.90 23.38 -2.89
CA LYS A 32 -21.56 23.45 -1.58
C LYS A 32 -20.80 22.65 -0.51
N ASN A 33 -20.31 21.45 -0.86
CA ASN A 33 -19.56 20.63 0.08
C ASN A 33 -18.18 21.22 0.38
N MET A 34 -17.45 21.71 -0.64
CA MET A 34 -16.15 22.32 -0.49
C MET A 34 -16.18 23.60 0.36
N ASN A 35 -17.26 24.38 0.32
CA ASN A 35 -17.43 25.55 1.19
C ASN A 35 -17.45 25.25 2.71
N ASN A 36 -17.53 23.97 3.10
CA ASN A 36 -17.40 23.54 4.50
C ASN A 36 -15.95 23.17 4.89
N LEU A 37 -14.98 23.51 4.07
CA LEU A 37 -13.57 23.27 4.35
C LEU A 37 -13.09 24.25 5.43
N GLU A 38 -12.58 23.70 6.53
CA GLU A 38 -12.15 24.49 7.70
C GLU A 38 -10.63 24.59 7.78
N LYS A 39 -9.90 23.55 7.33
CA LYS A 39 -8.44 23.46 7.39
C LYS A 39 -7.86 23.49 5.99
N GLY A 40 -6.76 24.22 5.81
CA GLY A 40 -6.13 24.40 4.50
C GLY A 40 -6.79 25.52 3.68
N TYR A 41 -6.22 25.78 2.50
CA TYR A 41 -6.72 26.77 1.56
C TYR A 41 -6.66 26.23 0.13
N MET A 42 -7.72 26.44 -0.64
CA MET A 42 -7.79 26.01 -2.03
C MET A 42 -8.30 27.12 -2.94
N THR A 43 -7.61 27.32 -4.07
CA THR A 43 -8.18 28.02 -5.22
C THR A 43 -8.73 26.97 -6.19
N ILE A 44 -10.03 27.01 -6.45
CA ILE A 44 -10.69 26.06 -7.37
C ILE A 44 -11.12 26.79 -8.63
N SER A 45 -10.56 26.41 -9.77
CA SER A 45 -10.91 26.94 -11.10
C SER A 45 -11.89 26.01 -11.80
N ILE A 46 -13.06 26.55 -12.21
CA ILE A 46 -14.11 25.80 -12.90
C ILE A 46 -14.70 26.66 -14.01
N ASP A 47 -14.63 26.23 -15.26
CA ASP A 47 -15.15 26.97 -16.43
C ASP A 47 -14.66 28.46 -16.45
N GLY A 48 -13.39 28.71 -16.10
CA GLY A 48 -12.79 30.03 -16.06
C GLY A 48 -13.19 30.89 -14.86
N LYS A 49 -13.95 30.36 -13.90
CA LYS A 49 -14.33 31.03 -12.66
C LYS A 49 -13.54 30.46 -11.48
N GLU A 50 -13.00 31.35 -10.64
CA GLU A 50 -12.29 30.97 -9.43
C GLU A 50 -13.17 30.98 -8.18
N TYR A 51 -12.95 30.02 -7.30
CA TYR A 51 -13.55 29.90 -5.98
C TYR A 51 -12.43 29.78 -4.95
N PHE A 52 -12.49 30.63 -3.92
CA PHE A 52 -11.50 30.68 -2.86
C PHE A 52 -12.11 30.07 -1.60
N ILE A 53 -11.55 28.96 -1.14
CA ILE A 53 -12.16 28.12 -0.10
C ILE A 53 -11.15 27.83 1.00
N GLY A 54 -11.59 27.88 2.25
CA GLY A 54 -10.78 27.62 3.43
C GLY A 54 -10.06 28.85 4.00
N ASP A 55 -9.03 28.61 4.83
CA ASP A 55 -8.30 29.65 5.53
C ASP A 55 -7.11 30.16 4.69
N LYS A 56 -7.19 31.40 4.19
CA LYS A 56 -6.12 32.06 3.42
C LYS A 56 -4.77 32.17 4.15
N LYS A 57 -4.77 32.03 5.48
CA LYS A 57 -3.53 32.09 6.29
C LYS A 57 -2.88 30.70 6.43
N SER A 58 -3.53 29.66 5.95
CA SER A 58 -2.98 28.31 6.01
C SER A 58 -1.73 28.18 5.16
N SER A 59 -0.68 27.58 5.73
CA SER A 59 0.52 27.20 4.98
C SER A 59 0.28 25.99 4.06
N LEU A 60 -0.80 25.24 4.30
CA LEU A 60 -1.21 24.11 3.46
C LEU A 60 -2.23 24.61 2.43
N SER A 61 -1.82 24.72 1.17
CA SER A 61 -2.65 25.26 0.11
C SER A 61 -2.36 24.60 -1.23
N CYS A 62 -3.35 24.64 -2.14
CA CYS A 62 -3.19 24.18 -3.52
C CYS A 62 -4.14 24.90 -4.48
N ASN A 63 -3.79 24.84 -5.78
CA ASN A 63 -4.63 25.30 -6.88
C ASN A 63 -5.20 24.11 -7.64
N PHE A 64 -6.50 23.93 -7.56
CA PHE A 64 -7.25 22.82 -8.18
C PHE A 64 -7.99 23.32 -9.41
N ASN A 65 -7.75 22.70 -10.56
CA ASN A 65 -8.35 23.09 -11.83
C ASN A 65 -9.19 21.95 -12.41
N VAL A 66 -10.48 22.19 -12.65
CA VAL A 66 -11.38 21.27 -13.34
C VAL A 66 -11.25 21.49 -14.84
N ILE A 67 -10.68 20.51 -15.54
CA ILE A 67 -10.46 20.53 -16.99
C ILE A 67 -11.76 20.18 -17.74
N HIS A 68 -12.51 19.19 -17.23
CA HIS A 68 -13.74 18.75 -17.87
C HIS A 68 -14.85 18.47 -16.86
N ASN A 69 -16.08 18.90 -17.18
CA ASN A 69 -17.23 18.84 -16.27
C ASN A 69 -17.68 17.41 -15.90
N SER A 70 -17.32 16.38 -16.68
CA SER A 70 -17.56 14.97 -16.30
C SER A 70 -16.92 14.58 -14.97
N PHE A 71 -15.91 15.34 -14.49
CA PHE A 71 -15.38 15.23 -13.14
C PHE A 71 -16.49 15.23 -12.09
N PHE A 72 -17.47 16.13 -12.21
CA PHE A 72 -18.54 16.26 -11.22
C PHE A 72 -19.44 15.03 -11.16
N THR A 73 -19.73 14.42 -12.30
CA THR A 73 -20.51 13.17 -12.35
C THR A 73 -19.73 12.02 -11.73
N LEU A 74 -18.41 11.91 -12.01
CA LEU A 74 -17.58 10.85 -11.42
C LEU A 74 -17.48 10.98 -9.90
N ILE A 75 -17.16 12.16 -9.38
CA ILE A 75 -17.09 12.36 -7.93
C ILE A 75 -18.46 12.23 -7.25
N GLY A 76 -19.51 12.71 -7.89
CA GLY A 76 -20.88 12.65 -7.36
C GLY A 76 -21.44 11.23 -7.27
N SER A 77 -21.06 10.34 -8.20
CA SER A 77 -21.50 8.93 -8.22
C SER A 77 -20.53 7.96 -7.56
N GLY A 78 -19.21 8.24 -7.62
CA GLY A 78 -18.13 7.36 -7.15
C GLY A 78 -17.43 7.84 -5.88
N GLY A 79 -17.80 9.03 -5.34
CA GLY A 79 -17.10 9.61 -4.18
C GLY A 79 -15.62 9.85 -4.48
N LEU A 80 -14.76 9.54 -3.51
CA LEU A 80 -13.31 9.69 -3.66
C LEU A 80 -12.70 8.78 -4.72
N ASN A 81 -13.25 7.56 -4.88
CA ASN A 81 -12.82 6.68 -5.97
C ASN A 81 -13.09 7.32 -7.34
N GLY A 82 -14.25 8.00 -7.49
CA GLY A 82 -14.57 8.75 -8.70
C GLY A 82 -13.64 9.95 -8.94
N ALA A 83 -13.16 10.61 -7.89
CA ALA A 83 -12.17 11.67 -8.02
C ALA A 83 -10.81 11.14 -8.52
N ALA A 84 -10.37 9.98 -8.03
CA ALA A 84 -9.15 9.30 -8.48
C ALA A 84 -9.27 8.85 -9.96
N GLU A 85 -10.42 8.28 -10.33
CA GLU A 85 -10.73 7.91 -11.73
C GLU A 85 -10.67 9.12 -12.65
N ALA A 86 -11.28 10.24 -12.21
CA ALA A 86 -11.26 11.50 -12.95
C ALA A 86 -9.84 12.06 -13.11
N TYR A 87 -8.95 11.88 -12.12
CA TYR A 87 -7.54 12.25 -12.24
C TYR A 87 -6.84 11.41 -13.28
N ALA A 88 -6.98 10.09 -13.22
CA ALA A 88 -6.41 9.18 -14.20
C ALA A 88 -6.82 9.54 -15.64
N LEU A 89 -8.07 9.98 -15.83
CA LEU A 89 -8.61 10.42 -17.12
C LEU A 89 -8.23 11.86 -17.52
N GLY A 90 -7.46 12.59 -16.71
CA GLY A 90 -7.06 13.97 -17.00
C GLY A 90 -8.20 15.00 -16.90
N LEU A 91 -9.26 14.71 -16.13
CA LEU A 91 -10.43 15.60 -16.04
C LEU A 91 -10.24 16.72 -15.00
N TRP A 92 -9.20 16.66 -14.20
CA TRP A 92 -8.75 17.71 -13.30
C TRP A 92 -7.24 17.66 -13.09
N GLU A 93 -6.70 18.77 -12.61
CA GLU A 93 -5.29 18.97 -12.30
C GLU A 93 -5.13 19.73 -10.99
N CYS A 94 -3.98 19.59 -10.35
CA CYS A 94 -3.61 20.31 -9.14
C CYS A 94 -2.10 20.56 -9.17
N ASP A 95 -1.66 21.72 -8.72
CA ASP A 95 -0.23 22.06 -8.61
C ASP A 95 0.46 21.28 -7.50
N ASP A 96 -0.24 20.98 -6.41
CA ASP A 96 0.24 20.12 -5.32
C ASP A 96 -0.86 19.13 -4.89
N ILE A 97 -0.81 17.92 -5.48
CA ILE A 97 -1.79 16.87 -5.20
C ILE A 97 -1.61 16.33 -3.77
N VAL A 98 -0.38 16.31 -3.23
CA VAL A 98 -0.13 15.89 -1.84
C VAL A 98 -0.83 16.85 -0.88
N ALA A 99 -0.67 18.17 -1.09
CA ALA A 99 -1.37 19.18 -0.30
C ALA A 99 -2.89 19.04 -0.42
N LEU A 100 -3.42 18.79 -1.62
CA LEU A 100 -4.84 18.54 -1.86
C LEU A 100 -5.36 17.36 -1.01
N ILE A 101 -4.71 16.21 -1.08
CA ILE A 101 -5.15 15.02 -0.32
C ILE A 101 -5.01 15.25 1.18
N ARG A 102 -3.95 15.91 1.66
CA ARG A 102 -3.78 16.30 3.06
C ARG A 102 -4.91 17.21 3.54
N ILE A 103 -5.27 18.24 2.77
CA ILE A 103 -6.40 19.11 3.08
C ILE A 103 -7.69 18.28 3.21
N LEU A 104 -7.93 17.35 2.29
CA LEU A 104 -9.10 16.49 2.35
C LEU A 104 -9.09 15.57 3.58
N ILE A 105 -7.95 14.96 3.92
CA ILE A 105 -7.81 14.11 5.12
C ILE A 105 -8.09 14.91 6.40
N GLN A 106 -7.62 16.16 6.49
CA GLN A 106 -7.86 17.03 7.64
C GLN A 106 -9.32 17.52 7.75
N ASN A 107 -10.12 17.39 6.67
CA ASN A 107 -11.52 17.82 6.61
C ASN A 107 -12.46 16.63 6.40
N GLN A 108 -12.48 15.69 7.36
CA GLN A 108 -13.29 14.46 7.28
C GLN A 108 -14.80 14.72 7.07
N ASN A 109 -15.32 15.84 7.60
CA ASN A 109 -16.69 16.28 7.42
C ASN A 109 -17.01 16.55 5.93
N VAL A 110 -16.06 17.06 5.15
CA VAL A 110 -16.18 17.27 3.70
C VAL A 110 -16.12 15.93 2.98
N MET A 111 -15.14 15.08 3.34
CA MET A 111 -14.93 13.74 2.76
C MET A 111 -16.18 12.87 2.90
N ASN A 112 -16.75 12.80 4.11
CA ASN A 112 -17.94 12.00 4.40
C ASN A 112 -19.16 12.43 3.57
N LYS A 113 -19.27 13.71 3.20
CA LYS A 113 -20.35 14.21 2.33
C LYS A 113 -20.20 13.73 0.88
N PHE A 114 -18.98 13.53 0.37
CA PHE A 114 -18.76 12.95 -0.96
C PHE A 114 -19.07 11.45 -0.99
N ASP A 115 -18.82 10.73 0.10
CA ASP A 115 -19.10 9.30 0.21
C ASP A 115 -20.54 8.98 0.64
N SER A 116 -21.36 10.00 0.86
CA SER A 116 -22.77 9.90 1.22
C SER A 116 -23.69 10.14 -0.01
N GLY A 117 -24.98 10.03 0.16
CA GLY A 117 -25.94 10.30 -0.91
C GLY A 117 -25.90 9.28 -2.05
N ILE A 118 -25.85 9.76 -3.33
CA ILE A 118 -25.87 8.89 -4.50
C ILE A 118 -24.62 8.02 -4.59
N ALA A 119 -23.46 8.51 -4.16
CA ALA A 119 -22.23 7.70 -4.09
C ALA A 119 -22.39 6.47 -3.18
N SER A 120 -23.27 6.52 -2.18
CA SER A 120 -23.57 5.37 -1.33
C SER A 120 -24.23 4.21 -2.06
N LEU A 121 -24.91 4.46 -3.20
CA LEU A 121 -25.53 3.43 -4.04
C LEU A 121 -24.50 2.52 -4.74
N ALA A 122 -23.28 3.02 -4.96
CA ALA A 122 -22.19 2.22 -5.52
C ALA A 122 -21.53 1.27 -4.49
N LYS A 123 -21.72 1.53 -3.19
CA LYS A 123 -21.12 0.73 -2.10
C LYS A 123 -21.46 -0.77 -2.14
N PRO A 124 -22.71 -1.21 -2.42
CA PRO A 124 -23.05 -2.63 -2.51
C PRO A 124 -22.33 -3.32 -3.67
N ILE A 125 -22.19 -2.64 -4.82
CA ILE A 125 -21.51 -3.17 -6.00
C ILE A 125 -20.03 -3.32 -5.71
N ASN A 126 -19.38 -2.30 -5.16
CA ASN A 126 -17.99 -2.34 -4.75
C ASN A 126 -17.73 -3.44 -3.70
N LYS A 127 -18.63 -3.58 -2.71
CA LYS A 127 -18.55 -4.65 -1.70
C LYS A 127 -18.70 -6.06 -2.32
N SER A 128 -19.54 -6.22 -3.33
CA SER A 128 -19.68 -7.49 -4.07
C SER A 128 -18.41 -7.84 -4.84
N ILE A 129 -17.77 -6.84 -5.50
CA ILE A 129 -16.51 -7.02 -6.21
C ILE A 129 -15.41 -7.41 -5.22
N HIS A 130 -15.30 -6.72 -4.08
CA HIS A 130 -14.33 -7.04 -3.03
C HIS A 130 -14.54 -8.45 -2.47
N ARG A 131 -15.79 -8.86 -2.21
CA ARG A 131 -16.11 -10.22 -1.75
C ARG A 131 -15.66 -11.30 -2.74
N ARG A 132 -15.65 -11.03 -4.06
CA ARG A 132 -15.13 -11.95 -5.09
C ARG A 132 -13.61 -12.00 -5.14
N ARG A 133 -12.92 -11.01 -4.59
CA ARG A 133 -11.44 -10.91 -4.52
C ARG A 133 -10.88 -11.41 -3.18
N LYS A 134 -11.59 -12.34 -2.51
CA LYS A 134 -11.14 -12.93 -1.24
C LYS A 134 -9.79 -13.63 -1.38
N ASN A 135 -8.97 -13.51 -0.34
CA ASN A 135 -7.63 -14.11 -0.24
C ASN A 135 -7.69 -15.60 0.16
N THR A 136 -8.47 -16.40 -0.59
CA THR A 136 -8.36 -17.87 -0.56
C THR A 136 -7.03 -18.28 -1.19
N LEU A 137 -6.63 -19.56 -1.11
CA LEU A 137 -5.39 -20.07 -1.75
C LEU A 137 -5.29 -19.67 -3.23
N SER A 138 -6.36 -19.86 -4.00
CA SER A 138 -6.42 -19.46 -5.42
C SER A 138 -6.61 -17.95 -5.60
N GLY A 139 -7.38 -17.29 -4.71
CA GLY A 139 -7.63 -15.86 -4.76
C GLY A 139 -6.40 -15.01 -4.45
N SER A 140 -5.60 -15.39 -3.46
CA SER A 140 -4.34 -14.72 -3.13
C SER A 140 -3.38 -14.73 -4.30
N LYS A 141 -3.20 -15.89 -4.97
CA LYS A 141 -2.36 -15.98 -6.17
C LYS A 141 -2.86 -15.06 -7.29
N LYS A 142 -4.18 -15.03 -7.55
CA LYS A 142 -4.79 -14.16 -8.57
C LYS A 142 -4.62 -12.67 -8.24
N ASN A 143 -4.80 -12.27 -6.99
CA ASN A 143 -4.68 -10.88 -6.56
C ASN A 143 -3.22 -10.38 -6.65
N ILE A 144 -2.26 -11.21 -6.21
CA ILE A 144 -0.83 -10.90 -6.31
C ILE A 144 -0.39 -10.84 -7.77
N LEU A 145 -0.82 -11.77 -8.63
CA LEU A 145 -0.51 -11.72 -10.06
C LEU A 145 -1.05 -10.43 -10.70
N ALA A 146 -2.26 -9.98 -10.35
CA ALA A 146 -2.83 -8.75 -10.90
C ALA A 146 -2.00 -7.50 -10.55
N HIS A 147 -1.34 -7.46 -9.38
CA HIS A 147 -0.47 -6.35 -8.99
C HIS A 147 0.95 -6.47 -9.57
N TYR A 148 1.55 -7.68 -9.53
CA TYR A 148 2.94 -7.91 -9.95
C TYR A 148 3.09 -8.30 -11.43
N ASP A 149 1.98 -8.40 -12.19
CA ASP A 149 2.01 -8.48 -13.67
C ASP A 149 2.48 -7.15 -14.34
N LEU A 150 2.72 -6.11 -13.51
CA LEU A 150 3.50 -4.94 -13.89
C LEU A 150 4.98 -5.35 -13.87
N SER A 151 5.52 -5.83 -14.92
CA SER A 151 6.86 -6.42 -15.10
C SER A 151 7.98 -5.98 -14.13
N ASN A 152 9.02 -6.79 -13.92
CA ASN A 152 10.18 -6.40 -13.10
C ASN A 152 10.84 -5.13 -13.63
N GLU A 153 10.87 -4.94 -14.95
CA GLU A 153 11.42 -3.77 -15.62
C GLU A 153 10.70 -2.48 -15.19
N PHE A 154 9.37 -2.54 -15.00
CA PHE A 154 8.60 -1.41 -14.50
C PHE A 154 9.06 -0.98 -13.10
N TYR A 155 9.22 -1.93 -12.17
CA TYR A 155 9.67 -1.63 -10.80
C TYR A 155 11.11 -1.15 -10.75
N GLN A 156 11.99 -1.67 -11.61
CA GLN A 156 13.41 -1.27 -11.71
C GLN A 156 13.59 0.19 -12.13
N LEU A 157 12.61 0.79 -12.80
CA LEU A 157 12.72 2.18 -13.23
C LEU A 157 12.66 3.19 -12.08
N TRP A 158 12.01 2.84 -10.96
CA TRP A 158 11.75 3.81 -9.90
C TRP A 158 12.06 3.33 -8.47
N LEU A 159 12.21 2.03 -8.24
CA LEU A 159 12.79 1.51 -6.99
C LEU A 159 14.31 1.69 -7.00
N ASP A 160 14.92 1.61 -5.83
CA ASP A 160 16.39 1.57 -5.70
C ASP A 160 16.97 0.19 -6.11
N ASP A 161 18.31 0.11 -6.24
CA ASP A 161 19.01 -1.10 -6.70
C ASP A 161 18.72 -2.35 -5.83
N THR A 162 18.25 -2.19 -4.61
CA THR A 162 17.90 -3.32 -3.75
C THR A 162 16.60 -3.98 -4.19
N MET A 163 15.79 -3.30 -4.97
CA MET A 163 14.43 -3.71 -5.35
C MET A 163 13.55 -3.94 -4.11
N THR A 164 13.66 -3.06 -3.12
CA THR A 164 12.87 -3.14 -1.90
C THR A 164 11.61 -2.29 -2.03
N TYR A 165 10.44 -2.93 -2.13
CA TYR A 165 9.14 -2.26 -2.24
C TYR A 165 8.43 -2.25 -0.89
N SER A 166 9.01 -1.53 0.06
CA SER A 166 8.52 -1.34 1.43
C SER A 166 9.23 -0.15 2.07
N CYS A 167 8.72 0.37 3.17
CA CYS A 167 9.25 1.56 3.85
C CYS A 167 10.74 1.40 4.20
N GLY A 168 11.55 2.39 3.87
CA GLY A 168 12.94 2.50 4.33
C GLY A 168 13.03 3.20 5.68
N ILE A 169 14.21 3.14 6.35
CA ILE A 169 14.51 3.91 7.57
C ILE A 169 15.66 4.87 7.26
N PHE A 170 15.38 6.16 7.20
CA PHE A 170 16.36 7.21 6.92
C PHE A 170 17.05 7.65 8.21
N GLU A 171 18.34 7.45 8.34
CA GLU A 171 19.11 7.87 9.53
C GLU A 171 19.27 9.40 9.61
N ASN A 172 19.32 10.05 8.45
CA ASN A 172 19.44 11.51 8.35
C ASN A 172 18.79 12.04 7.05
N LYS A 173 18.83 13.36 6.86
CA LYS A 173 18.21 14.01 5.68
C LYS A 173 18.86 13.64 4.36
N ASN A 174 20.14 13.30 4.36
CA ASN A 174 20.93 13.01 3.17
C ASN A 174 20.97 11.51 2.83
N SER A 175 20.38 10.64 3.67
CA SER A 175 20.31 9.21 3.39
C SER A 175 19.61 8.96 2.06
N THR A 176 20.25 8.17 1.19
CA THR A 176 19.69 7.67 -0.06
C THR A 176 18.60 6.63 0.19
N MET A 177 17.77 6.33 -0.81
CA MET A 177 16.75 5.28 -0.69
C MET A 177 17.39 3.90 -0.44
N LYS A 178 18.52 3.60 -1.10
CA LYS A 178 19.27 2.36 -0.89
C LYS A 178 19.77 2.21 0.54
N GLU A 179 20.37 3.27 1.12
CA GLU A 179 20.80 3.26 2.52
C GLU A 179 19.63 3.08 3.48
N ALA A 180 18.50 3.74 3.19
CA ALA A 180 17.29 3.59 3.99
C ALA A 180 16.70 2.17 3.90
N SER A 181 16.72 1.55 2.72
CA SER A 181 16.30 0.16 2.52
C SER A 181 17.19 -0.81 3.32
N ILE A 182 18.51 -0.67 3.24
CA ILE A 182 19.46 -1.50 3.99
C ILE A 182 19.26 -1.30 5.50
N LYS A 183 19.18 -0.05 5.96
CA LYS A 183 18.97 0.25 7.39
C LYS A 183 17.69 -0.37 7.94
N LYS A 184 16.61 -0.40 7.16
CA LYS A 184 15.37 -1.07 7.52
C LYS A 184 15.56 -2.57 7.69
N LEU A 185 16.29 -3.22 6.78
CA LEU A 185 16.59 -4.65 6.87
C LEU A 185 17.46 -4.94 8.12
N ASP A 186 18.51 -4.15 8.35
CA ASP A 186 19.36 -4.25 9.54
C ASP A 186 18.57 -4.08 10.84
N SER A 187 17.61 -3.15 10.86
CA SER A 187 16.73 -2.95 12.03
C SER A 187 15.98 -4.22 12.40
N LEU A 188 15.40 -4.92 11.42
CA LEU A 188 14.66 -6.18 11.64
C LEU A 188 15.60 -7.32 12.04
N ILE A 189 16.78 -7.43 11.41
CA ILE A 189 17.79 -8.44 11.73
C ILE A 189 18.29 -8.25 13.16
N ASN A 190 18.55 -7.01 13.58
CA ASN A 190 18.98 -6.68 14.94
C ASN A 190 17.90 -6.99 15.98
N LYS A 191 16.61 -6.70 15.69
CA LYS A 191 15.48 -7.09 16.56
C LYS A 191 15.41 -8.60 16.76
N LEU A 192 15.67 -9.38 15.71
CA LEU A 192 15.72 -10.84 15.77
C LEU A 192 16.96 -11.36 16.51
N ASP A 193 17.99 -10.52 16.75
CA ASP A 193 19.27 -10.92 17.33
C ASP A 193 19.92 -12.07 16.54
N VAL A 194 20.04 -11.88 15.22
CA VAL A 194 20.57 -12.87 14.29
C VAL A 194 22.07 -13.08 14.54
N LYS A 195 22.50 -14.35 14.55
CA LYS A 195 23.90 -14.75 14.67
C LYS A 195 24.35 -15.52 13.42
N PRO A 196 25.65 -15.51 13.10
CA PRO A 196 26.17 -16.35 12.05
C PRO A 196 25.79 -17.83 12.26
N GLY A 197 25.28 -18.45 11.19
CA GLY A 197 24.80 -19.84 11.20
C GLY A 197 23.34 -20.05 11.61
N ASP A 198 22.64 -19.01 12.10
CA ASP A 198 21.20 -19.08 12.34
C ASP A 198 20.41 -19.40 11.04
N THR A 199 19.25 -19.98 11.22
CA THR A 199 18.29 -20.17 10.11
C THR A 199 17.06 -19.29 10.32
N ILE A 200 16.79 -18.41 9.36
CA ILE A 200 15.65 -17.49 9.37
C ILE A 200 14.61 -17.97 8.34
N LEU A 201 13.33 -17.97 8.71
CA LEU A 201 12.25 -18.07 7.74
C LEU A 201 11.79 -16.64 7.37
N GLU A 202 11.85 -16.28 6.09
CA GLU A 202 11.23 -15.08 5.54
C GLU A 202 9.89 -15.43 4.87
N ILE A 203 8.81 -14.79 5.29
CA ILE A 203 7.49 -14.92 4.67
C ILE A 203 7.25 -13.70 3.79
N GLY A 204 7.41 -13.86 2.47
CA GLY A 204 7.33 -12.80 1.48
C GLY A 204 8.71 -12.38 0.95
N THR A 205 9.24 -13.16 0.00
CA THR A 205 10.57 -12.95 -0.60
C THR A 205 10.73 -11.58 -1.28
N GLY A 206 9.65 -11.03 -1.85
CA GLY A 206 9.77 -9.91 -2.78
C GLY A 206 10.77 -10.24 -3.91
N TRP A 207 11.69 -9.34 -4.19
CA TRP A 207 12.78 -9.57 -5.15
C TRP A 207 14.07 -10.12 -4.50
N GLY A 208 13.97 -10.67 -3.28
CA GLY A 208 15.08 -11.32 -2.58
C GLY A 208 15.99 -10.39 -1.78
N SER A 209 15.57 -9.16 -1.52
CA SER A 209 16.40 -8.15 -0.85
C SER A 209 16.81 -8.56 0.56
N PHE A 210 15.85 -8.96 1.40
CA PHE A 210 16.14 -9.37 2.77
C PHE A 210 16.96 -10.67 2.79
N ALA A 211 16.53 -11.68 2.04
CA ALA A 211 17.20 -13.00 2.05
C ALA A 211 18.67 -12.88 1.64
N CYS A 212 18.98 -12.17 0.55
CA CYS A 212 20.35 -11.97 0.11
C CYS A 212 21.17 -11.13 1.08
N HIS A 213 20.61 -10.02 1.61
CA HIS A 213 21.28 -9.17 2.58
C HIS A 213 21.60 -9.92 3.88
N ALA A 214 20.64 -10.63 4.45
CA ALA A 214 20.84 -11.39 5.68
C ALA A 214 21.88 -12.51 5.51
N ALA A 215 21.83 -13.24 4.42
CA ALA A 215 22.79 -14.31 4.14
C ALA A 215 24.21 -13.76 3.95
N LYS A 216 24.36 -12.68 3.17
CA LYS A 216 25.65 -12.12 2.81
C LYS A 216 26.34 -11.39 3.97
N GLU A 217 25.60 -10.48 4.62
CA GLU A 217 26.19 -9.57 5.61
C GLU A 217 26.22 -10.18 7.04
N TYR A 218 25.27 -11.08 7.34
CA TYR A 218 25.17 -11.69 8.67
C TYR A 218 25.53 -13.17 8.72
N GLY A 219 25.81 -13.79 7.57
CA GLY A 219 26.29 -15.18 7.50
C GLY A 219 25.25 -16.22 7.97
N CYS A 220 23.97 -15.88 7.94
CA CYS A 220 22.89 -16.78 8.31
C CYS A 220 22.35 -17.56 7.11
N LYS A 221 21.56 -18.60 7.38
CA LYS A 221 20.77 -19.30 6.36
C LYS A 221 19.37 -18.70 6.31
N VAL A 222 18.82 -18.55 5.10
CA VAL A 222 17.47 -18.02 4.93
C VAL A 222 16.63 -18.99 4.10
N VAL A 223 15.49 -19.39 4.65
CA VAL A 223 14.41 -20.02 3.89
C VAL A 223 13.41 -18.92 3.58
N THR A 224 13.13 -18.69 2.30
CA THR A 224 12.24 -17.57 1.89
C THR A 224 11.18 -18.08 0.92
N THR A 225 9.98 -17.50 0.96
CA THR A 225 8.85 -17.97 0.15
C THR A 225 8.11 -16.84 -0.55
N THR A 226 7.69 -17.11 -1.80
CA THR A 226 6.77 -16.27 -2.58
C THR A 226 5.81 -17.14 -3.37
N ILE A 227 4.63 -16.59 -3.69
CA ILE A 227 3.67 -17.21 -4.63
C ILE A 227 3.66 -16.52 -6.01
N SER A 228 4.44 -15.47 -6.19
CA SER A 228 4.61 -14.76 -7.46
C SER A 228 5.67 -15.43 -8.32
N ASP A 229 5.30 -15.76 -9.55
CA ASP A 229 6.22 -16.38 -10.53
C ASP A 229 7.35 -15.39 -10.90
N SER A 230 7.03 -14.12 -11.14
CA SER A 230 7.99 -13.08 -11.52
C SER A 230 8.98 -12.75 -10.40
N GLN A 231 8.51 -12.69 -9.15
CA GLN A 231 9.39 -12.48 -7.99
C GLN A 231 10.29 -13.70 -7.75
N TYR A 232 9.75 -14.92 -7.87
CA TYR A 232 10.52 -16.14 -7.74
C TYR A 232 11.68 -16.20 -8.73
N ASP A 233 11.40 -15.95 -10.02
CA ASP A 233 12.42 -16.01 -11.06
C ASP A 233 13.49 -14.93 -10.89
N TYR A 234 13.08 -13.71 -10.49
CA TYR A 234 14.01 -12.63 -10.20
C TYR A 234 14.90 -12.95 -8.99
N ALA A 235 14.29 -13.33 -7.86
CA ALA A 235 15.02 -13.67 -6.64
C ALA A 235 15.99 -14.85 -6.87
N LYS A 236 15.58 -15.87 -7.60
CA LYS A 236 16.43 -17.02 -7.97
C LYS A 236 17.67 -16.57 -8.74
N LYS A 237 17.48 -15.67 -9.74
CA LYS A 237 18.60 -15.11 -10.50
C LYS A 237 19.52 -14.28 -9.62
N LYS A 238 18.98 -13.47 -8.72
CA LYS A 238 19.76 -12.64 -7.78
C LYS A 238 20.59 -13.51 -6.83
N ILE A 239 19.99 -14.53 -6.22
CA ILE A 239 20.67 -15.50 -5.35
C ILE A 239 21.86 -16.13 -6.07
N SER A 240 21.69 -16.54 -7.32
CA SER A 240 22.77 -17.14 -8.12
C SER A 240 23.86 -16.12 -8.48
N LEU A 241 23.51 -14.93 -8.89
CA LEU A 241 24.50 -13.87 -9.21
C LEU A 241 25.34 -13.47 -8.00
N GLU A 242 24.78 -13.59 -6.78
CA GLU A 242 25.48 -13.26 -5.54
C GLU A 242 26.16 -14.51 -4.92
N ASN A 243 26.08 -15.71 -5.55
CA ASN A 243 26.66 -17.00 -5.10
C ASN A 243 26.12 -17.40 -3.71
N LEU A 244 24.82 -17.25 -3.48
CA LEU A 244 24.16 -17.51 -2.18
C LEU A 244 23.31 -18.78 -2.16
N GLU A 245 23.40 -19.67 -3.19
CA GLU A 245 22.58 -20.89 -3.29
C GLU A 245 22.83 -21.87 -2.11
N GLY A 246 23.99 -21.81 -1.48
CA GLY A 246 24.31 -22.59 -0.28
C GLY A 246 23.71 -22.05 1.01
N GLN A 247 23.22 -20.80 1.02
CA GLN A 247 22.71 -20.10 2.20
C GLN A 247 21.24 -19.74 2.09
N VAL A 248 20.71 -19.51 0.87
CA VAL A 248 19.33 -19.10 0.63
C VAL A 248 18.56 -20.22 -0.05
N THR A 249 17.52 -20.71 0.62
CA THR A 249 16.55 -21.67 0.06
C THR A 249 15.29 -20.92 -0.35
N LEU A 250 15.05 -20.79 -1.65
CA LEU A 250 13.88 -20.10 -2.20
C LEU A 250 12.75 -21.11 -2.49
N LEU A 251 11.60 -20.88 -1.87
CA LEU A 251 10.39 -21.69 -2.03
C LEU A 251 9.35 -20.95 -2.88
N LYS A 252 8.64 -21.69 -3.71
CA LYS A 252 7.45 -21.21 -4.44
C LYS A 252 6.21 -21.78 -3.77
N GLU A 253 5.91 -21.30 -2.57
CA GLU A 253 4.89 -21.91 -1.72
C GLU A 253 4.09 -20.83 -0.97
N ASP A 254 2.80 -21.08 -0.75
CA ASP A 254 1.97 -20.24 0.10
C ASP A 254 2.36 -20.44 1.57
N TYR A 255 2.44 -19.34 2.34
CA TYR A 255 2.85 -19.38 3.75
C TYR A 255 2.01 -20.37 4.59
N ARG A 256 0.75 -20.61 4.20
CA ARG A 256 -0.17 -21.52 4.88
C ARG A 256 0.27 -22.98 4.81
N ASN A 257 1.04 -23.35 3.79
CA ASN A 257 1.53 -24.71 3.56
C ASN A 257 2.96 -24.92 4.13
N LEU A 258 3.64 -23.87 4.57
CA LEU A 258 4.99 -23.99 5.12
C LEU A 258 5.02 -24.95 6.31
N THR A 259 6.10 -25.68 6.42
CA THR A 259 6.39 -26.65 7.50
C THR A 259 7.77 -26.42 8.07
N GLY A 260 8.08 -27.10 9.15
CA GLY A 260 9.37 -26.96 9.84
C GLY A 260 9.24 -26.20 11.15
N SER A 261 10.39 -25.91 11.75
CA SER A 261 10.49 -25.20 13.02
C SER A 261 11.67 -24.25 12.96
N TYR A 262 11.47 -22.99 13.33
CA TYR A 262 12.43 -21.91 13.14
C TYR A 262 12.59 -21.12 14.43
N ASP A 263 13.82 -20.72 14.73
CA ASP A 263 14.10 -19.83 15.86
C ASP A 263 13.80 -18.38 15.54
N LYS A 264 13.80 -18.03 14.25
CA LYS A 264 13.63 -16.67 13.77
C LYS A 264 12.75 -16.64 12.52
N ILE A 265 11.73 -15.79 12.55
CA ILE A 265 10.84 -15.53 11.43
C ILE A 265 10.82 -14.03 11.15
N VAL A 266 10.76 -13.65 9.89
CA VAL A 266 10.57 -12.25 9.45
C VAL A 266 9.50 -12.18 8.38
N SER A 267 8.76 -11.08 8.35
CA SER A 267 7.85 -10.74 7.25
C SER A 267 7.79 -9.23 7.11
N ILE A 268 7.89 -8.73 5.88
CA ILE A 268 8.01 -7.31 5.59
C ILE A 268 6.92 -6.93 4.60
N GLU A 269 5.91 -6.17 5.07
CA GLU A 269 4.80 -5.63 4.27
C GLU A 269 4.15 -6.67 3.33
N MET A 270 3.98 -7.88 3.86
CA MET A 270 3.24 -8.97 3.21
C MET A 270 1.86 -9.19 3.87
N ILE A 271 1.74 -8.81 5.15
CA ILE A 271 0.54 -9.04 5.95
C ILE A 271 -0.68 -8.32 5.37
N GLU A 272 -0.50 -7.22 4.66
CA GLU A 272 -1.54 -6.45 3.98
C GLU A 272 -2.23 -7.29 2.88
N ALA A 273 -1.51 -8.22 2.26
CA ALA A 273 -2.04 -9.14 1.25
C ALA A 273 -2.81 -10.33 1.85
N VAL A 274 -2.78 -10.51 3.16
CA VAL A 274 -3.45 -11.62 3.87
C VAL A 274 -4.97 -11.40 3.92
N GLY A 275 -5.41 -10.16 4.10
CA GLY A 275 -6.81 -9.79 4.32
C GLY A 275 -7.26 -9.99 5.77
N HIS A 276 -8.10 -9.09 6.28
CA HIS A 276 -8.45 -9.00 7.70
C HIS A 276 -9.07 -10.29 8.28
N GLU A 277 -9.80 -11.05 7.46
CA GLU A 277 -10.43 -12.33 7.89
C GLU A 277 -9.39 -13.42 8.20
N ASN A 278 -8.19 -13.35 7.60
CA ASN A 278 -7.15 -14.38 7.70
C ASN A 278 -6.00 -14.00 8.67
N ILE A 279 -6.05 -12.84 9.30
CA ILE A 279 -5.02 -12.40 10.26
C ILE A 279 -4.83 -13.41 11.41
N PRO A 280 -5.89 -13.97 12.02
CA PRO A 280 -5.72 -15.02 13.03
C PRO A 280 -4.98 -16.27 12.48
N THR A 281 -5.34 -16.72 11.28
CA THR A 281 -4.67 -17.86 10.62
C THR A 281 -3.20 -17.58 10.36
N TYR A 282 -2.86 -16.34 9.95
CA TYR A 282 -1.48 -15.93 9.71
C TYR A 282 -0.63 -15.97 10.99
N PHE A 283 -1.08 -15.30 12.05
CA PHE A 283 -0.34 -15.28 13.32
C PHE A 283 -0.27 -16.65 13.98
N LYS A 284 -1.34 -17.46 13.90
CA LYS A 284 -1.32 -18.86 14.34
C LYS A 284 -0.25 -19.67 13.60
N LYS A 285 -0.21 -19.55 12.27
CA LYS A 285 0.79 -20.24 11.44
C LYS A 285 2.22 -19.85 11.82
N VAL A 286 2.48 -18.54 12.01
CA VAL A 286 3.78 -18.05 12.48
C VAL A 286 4.12 -18.64 13.85
N SER A 287 3.15 -18.62 14.78
CA SER A 287 3.33 -19.21 16.12
C SER A 287 3.63 -20.71 16.05
N ASP A 288 2.96 -21.45 15.17
CA ASP A 288 3.18 -22.90 15.01
C ASP A 288 4.57 -23.21 14.44
N LEU A 289 5.08 -22.35 13.53
CA LEU A 289 6.41 -22.49 12.90
C LEU A 289 7.57 -22.04 13.82
N LEU A 290 7.31 -21.23 14.85
CA LEU A 290 8.35 -20.80 15.80
C LEU A 290 8.65 -21.87 16.84
N THR A 291 9.94 -22.04 17.17
CA THR A 291 10.38 -22.74 18.38
C THR A 291 9.98 -21.96 19.65
N ASN A 292 9.97 -22.62 20.81
CA ASN A 292 9.82 -21.93 22.09
C ASN A 292 10.98 -20.98 22.32
N GLY A 293 10.69 -19.74 22.72
CA GLY A 293 11.67 -18.67 22.81
C GLY A 293 12.06 -18.05 21.46
N GLY A 294 11.56 -18.61 20.35
CA GLY A 294 11.78 -18.07 19.01
C GLY A 294 11.17 -16.69 18.83
N LYS A 295 11.76 -15.90 17.91
CA LYS A 295 11.41 -14.49 17.67
C LYS A 295 10.79 -14.31 16.28
N PHE A 296 9.77 -13.46 16.21
CA PHE A 296 9.15 -13.02 14.96
C PHE A 296 9.24 -11.51 14.83
N ALA A 297 9.86 -11.03 13.75
CA ALA A 297 9.86 -9.62 13.40
C ALA A 297 8.91 -9.37 12.22
N LEU A 298 7.99 -8.45 12.40
CA LEU A 298 7.00 -8.06 11.38
C LEU A 298 7.15 -6.58 11.09
N GLN A 299 7.26 -6.19 9.82
CA GLN A 299 6.97 -4.82 9.39
C GLN A 299 5.64 -4.81 8.68
N GLY A 300 4.76 -3.87 9.03
CA GLY A 300 3.43 -3.81 8.42
C GLY A 300 2.73 -2.49 8.59
N ILE A 301 1.95 -2.15 7.55
CA ILE A 301 1.15 -0.93 7.49
C ILE A 301 -0.12 -1.11 8.32
N THR A 302 -0.41 -0.11 9.15
CA THR A 302 -1.60 -0.12 10.02
C THR A 302 -2.58 0.98 9.66
N TYR A 303 -3.84 0.71 9.94
CA TYR A 303 -4.90 1.71 9.93
C TYR A 303 -5.28 2.10 11.36
N ASN A 304 -5.74 3.34 11.57
CA ASN A 304 -6.12 3.83 12.88
C ASN A 304 -7.22 2.98 13.50
N ASP A 305 -7.00 2.49 14.72
CA ASP A 305 -7.92 1.61 15.47
C ASP A 305 -9.34 2.17 15.57
N GLN A 306 -9.47 3.49 15.79
CA GLN A 306 -10.76 4.16 15.95
C GLN A 306 -11.67 4.08 14.70
N LYS A 307 -11.09 3.82 13.53
CA LYS A 307 -11.82 3.75 12.25
C LYS A 307 -11.72 2.38 11.59
N PHE A 308 -10.95 1.48 12.18
CA PHE A 308 -10.61 0.19 11.58
C PHE A 308 -11.84 -0.67 11.26
N ASP A 309 -12.83 -0.72 12.14
CA ASP A 309 -14.06 -1.50 11.95
C ASP A 309 -14.86 -1.06 10.72
N THR A 310 -14.82 0.23 10.40
CA THR A 310 -15.43 0.75 9.17
C THR A 310 -14.54 0.48 7.96
N TYR A 311 -13.23 0.71 8.11
CA TYR A 311 -12.24 0.56 7.04
C TYR A 311 -12.19 -0.87 6.49
N LYS A 312 -12.06 -1.89 7.35
CA LYS A 312 -11.91 -3.30 6.94
C LYS A 312 -13.05 -3.84 6.06
N HIS A 313 -14.18 -3.15 6.02
CA HIS A 313 -15.35 -3.48 5.20
C HIS A 313 -15.56 -2.50 4.04
N SER A 314 -14.71 -1.50 3.88
CA SER A 314 -14.76 -0.53 2.79
C SER A 314 -13.95 -1.01 1.58
N VAL A 315 -14.17 -0.37 0.44
CA VAL A 315 -13.37 -0.55 -0.76
C VAL A 315 -12.91 0.83 -1.19
N ASP A 316 -11.69 1.15 -0.84
CA ASP A 316 -11.07 2.40 -1.26
C ASP A 316 -10.41 2.28 -2.65
N PHE A 317 -9.77 3.35 -3.07
CA PHE A 317 -9.03 3.44 -4.32
C PHE A 317 -7.92 2.35 -4.40
N ILE A 318 -7.20 2.12 -3.30
CA ILE A 318 -6.09 1.14 -3.24
C ILE A 318 -6.61 -0.28 -3.48
N ASN A 319 -7.66 -0.69 -2.77
CA ASN A 319 -8.24 -2.02 -2.95
C ASN A 319 -8.87 -2.21 -4.33
N LYS A 320 -9.37 -1.12 -4.93
CA LYS A 320 -10.05 -1.19 -6.23
C LYS A 320 -9.06 -1.34 -7.37
N TYR A 321 -7.97 -0.58 -7.37
CA TYR A 321 -7.09 -0.40 -8.53
C TYR A 321 -5.66 -0.89 -8.35
N ILE A 322 -5.10 -0.85 -7.14
CA ILE A 322 -3.67 -1.08 -6.91
C ILE A 322 -3.43 -2.45 -6.28
N PHE A 323 -4.03 -2.72 -5.11
CA PHE A 323 -3.85 -3.96 -4.36
C PHE A 323 -5.20 -4.66 -4.13
N PRO A 324 -5.76 -5.36 -5.13
CA PRO A 324 -7.02 -6.06 -4.97
C PRO A 324 -6.96 -7.09 -3.83
N GLY A 325 -7.91 -7.00 -2.89
CA GLY A 325 -7.98 -7.92 -1.75
C GLY A 325 -7.07 -7.58 -0.58
N ALA A 326 -6.22 -6.54 -0.69
CA ALA A 326 -5.40 -6.08 0.43
C ALA A 326 -6.28 -5.49 1.55
N CYS A 327 -5.78 -5.57 2.77
CA CYS A 327 -6.37 -4.89 3.93
C CYS A 327 -5.26 -4.61 4.94
N LEU A 328 -5.12 -3.35 5.32
CA LEU A 328 -4.20 -2.97 6.39
C LEU A 328 -4.65 -3.63 7.70
N ILE A 329 -3.72 -3.84 8.62
CA ILE A 329 -4.02 -4.31 9.97
C ILE A 329 -4.28 -3.12 10.90
N SER A 330 -4.73 -3.38 12.14
CA SER A 330 -4.69 -2.40 13.22
C SER A 330 -3.95 -2.96 14.43
N LEU A 331 -3.44 -2.08 15.27
CA LEU A 331 -2.73 -2.50 16.49
C LEU A 331 -3.63 -3.33 17.38
N SER A 332 -4.87 -2.90 17.61
CA SER A 332 -5.84 -3.63 18.40
C SER A 332 -6.16 -5.01 17.82
N GLN A 333 -6.29 -5.14 16.49
CA GLN A 333 -6.52 -6.42 15.83
C GLN A 333 -5.35 -7.38 16.06
N VAL A 334 -4.11 -6.91 15.95
CA VAL A 334 -2.92 -7.70 16.21
C VAL A 334 -2.93 -8.20 17.65
N LEU A 335 -3.09 -7.31 18.64
CA LEU A 335 -3.07 -7.66 20.06
C LEU A 335 -4.22 -8.63 20.44
N ASP A 336 -5.40 -8.41 19.89
CA ASP A 336 -6.55 -9.31 20.08
C ASP A 336 -6.28 -10.71 19.50
N THR A 337 -5.61 -10.79 18.34
CA THR A 337 -5.21 -12.05 17.71
C THR A 337 -4.16 -12.77 18.55
N LEU A 338 -3.12 -12.05 19.02
CA LEU A 338 -2.11 -12.65 19.88
C LEU A 338 -2.74 -13.31 21.10
N LYS A 339 -3.63 -12.57 21.78
CA LYS A 339 -4.32 -13.03 22.99
C LYS A 339 -5.17 -14.28 22.78
N LYS A 340 -5.84 -14.40 21.63
CA LYS A 340 -6.87 -15.45 21.41
C LYS A 340 -6.31 -16.68 20.72
N ASP A 341 -5.34 -16.49 19.81
CA ASP A 341 -5.03 -17.50 18.81
C ASP A 341 -3.56 -17.96 18.83
N THR A 342 -2.70 -17.36 19.68
CA THR A 342 -1.25 -17.64 19.66
C THR A 342 -0.61 -17.70 21.04
N ASN A 343 0.61 -18.23 21.07
CA ASN A 343 1.54 -18.14 22.20
C ASN A 343 2.59 -17.03 22.02
N LEU A 344 2.28 -15.98 21.25
CA LEU A 344 3.19 -14.87 20.98
C LEU A 344 2.96 -13.72 21.97
N ILE A 345 4.07 -13.10 22.39
CA ILE A 345 4.07 -11.86 23.20
C ILE A 345 4.72 -10.76 22.38
N LEU A 346 4.10 -9.58 22.32
CA LEU A 346 4.71 -8.37 21.78
C LEU A 346 5.78 -7.87 22.75
N ASN A 347 7.04 -7.77 22.30
CA ASN A 347 8.19 -7.33 23.10
C ASN A 347 8.65 -5.91 22.72
N ASP A 348 8.52 -5.52 21.43
CA ASP A 348 8.95 -4.23 20.94
C ASP A 348 8.06 -3.78 19.79
N LEU A 349 7.86 -2.46 19.70
CA LEU A 349 7.10 -1.79 18.66
C LEU A 349 7.81 -0.49 18.29
N LEU A 350 8.33 -0.42 17.07
CA LEU A 350 8.98 0.77 16.53
C LEU A 350 8.10 1.42 15.48
N ASP A 351 7.72 2.67 15.71
CA ASP A 351 7.00 3.49 14.74
C ASP A 351 7.99 4.04 13.69
N ILE A 352 7.79 3.67 12.43
CA ILE A 352 8.55 4.15 11.27
C ILE A 352 7.68 4.94 10.29
N THR A 353 6.49 5.34 10.69
CA THR A 353 5.48 6.04 9.87
C THR A 353 6.04 7.25 9.12
N SER A 354 6.82 8.08 9.80
CA SER A 354 7.39 9.30 9.20
C SER A 354 8.38 9.02 8.05
N HIS A 355 9.00 7.86 8.05
CA HIS A 355 9.91 7.43 6.99
C HIS A 355 9.18 7.02 5.72
N TYR A 356 7.95 6.52 5.85
CA TYR A 356 7.18 6.10 4.67
C TYR A 356 6.77 7.28 3.79
N ALA A 357 6.40 8.40 4.38
CA ALA A 357 6.12 9.62 3.61
C ALA A 357 7.32 10.01 2.73
N LYS A 358 8.54 9.98 3.29
CA LYS A 358 9.78 10.25 2.53
C LYS A 358 10.06 9.16 1.48
N THR A 359 9.84 7.89 1.81
CA THR A 359 9.99 6.77 0.87
C THR A 359 9.11 6.96 -0.35
N LEU A 360 7.81 7.24 -0.15
CA LEU A 360 6.82 7.44 -1.21
C LEU A 360 7.11 8.69 -2.05
N ASN A 361 7.57 9.77 -1.42
CA ASN A 361 8.01 10.97 -2.14
C ASN A 361 9.16 10.65 -3.10
N ILE A 362 10.21 9.95 -2.64
CA ILE A 362 11.34 9.56 -3.48
C ILE A 362 10.88 8.63 -4.61
N TRP A 363 10.04 7.64 -4.31
CA TRP A 363 9.50 6.76 -5.36
C TRP A 363 8.69 7.52 -6.39
N ARG A 364 7.88 8.50 -5.97
CA ARG A 364 7.09 9.34 -6.88
C ARG A 364 7.98 10.20 -7.78
N GLU A 365 8.99 10.85 -7.21
CA GLU A 365 9.96 11.64 -7.98
C GLU A 365 10.71 10.78 -9.01
N ASN A 366 11.20 9.60 -8.61
CA ASN A 366 11.83 8.66 -9.50
C ASN A 366 10.89 8.19 -10.62
N PHE A 367 9.65 7.82 -10.25
CA PHE A 367 8.62 7.35 -11.18
C PHE A 367 8.30 8.41 -12.24
N LEU A 368 8.03 9.65 -11.81
CA LEU A 368 7.73 10.75 -12.73
C LEU A 368 8.95 11.12 -13.60
N GLY A 369 10.15 11.02 -13.05
CA GLY A 369 11.40 11.23 -13.79
C GLY A 369 11.67 10.18 -14.88
N LYS A 370 10.92 9.03 -14.84
CA LYS A 370 11.03 7.92 -15.79
C LYS A 370 9.81 7.76 -16.70
N ARG A 371 9.02 8.82 -16.86
CA ARG A 371 7.75 8.79 -17.61
C ARG A 371 7.91 8.23 -19.03
N ASP A 372 8.92 8.65 -19.77
CA ASP A 372 9.12 8.24 -21.15
C ASP A 372 9.50 6.76 -21.24
N GLU A 373 10.37 6.29 -20.33
CA GLU A 373 10.76 4.89 -20.25
C GLU A 373 9.57 4.01 -19.86
N ILE A 374 8.71 4.46 -18.92
CA ILE A 374 7.49 3.78 -18.51
C ILE A 374 6.51 3.70 -19.70
N SER A 375 6.35 4.78 -20.46
CA SER A 375 5.51 4.78 -21.66
C SER A 375 6.06 3.81 -22.72
N SER A 376 7.37 3.68 -22.84
CA SER A 376 8.03 2.73 -23.77
C SER A 376 7.79 1.26 -23.40
N LEU A 377 7.46 0.97 -22.12
CA LEU A 377 7.02 -0.35 -21.68
C LEU A 377 5.54 -0.63 -22.03
N GLY A 378 4.83 0.33 -22.66
CA GLY A 378 3.45 0.18 -23.10
C GLY A 378 2.39 0.70 -22.10
N PHE A 379 2.80 1.41 -21.05
CA PHE A 379 1.89 2.06 -20.12
C PHE A 379 1.44 3.43 -20.68
N ASP A 380 0.13 3.65 -20.70
CA ASP A 380 -0.44 4.91 -21.21
C ASP A 380 -0.47 6.01 -20.11
N ASP A 381 -0.79 7.23 -20.51
CA ASP A 381 -0.88 8.39 -19.60
C ASP A 381 -1.91 8.19 -18.49
N ASN A 382 -3.01 7.47 -18.75
CA ASN A 382 -4.00 7.19 -17.74
C ASN A 382 -3.44 6.31 -16.63
N PHE A 383 -2.63 5.30 -17.00
CA PHE A 383 -1.93 4.45 -16.04
C PHE A 383 -0.91 5.27 -15.24
N ILE A 384 -0.11 6.12 -15.89
CA ILE A 384 0.90 6.93 -15.22
C ILE A 384 0.25 7.86 -14.18
N ARG A 385 -0.84 8.53 -14.54
CA ARG A 385 -1.61 9.37 -13.60
C ARG A 385 -2.24 8.56 -12.47
N LEU A 386 -2.74 7.35 -12.76
CA LEU A 386 -3.29 6.46 -11.75
C LEU A 386 -2.23 6.03 -10.72
N TRP A 387 -1.02 5.70 -11.20
CA TRP A 387 0.09 5.29 -10.35
C TRP A 387 0.65 6.45 -9.53
N GLU A 388 0.77 7.63 -10.13
CA GLU A 388 1.10 8.86 -9.41
C GLU A 388 0.09 9.14 -8.29
N PHE A 389 -1.21 9.05 -8.60
CA PHE A 389 -2.25 9.25 -7.59
C PHE A 389 -2.14 8.25 -6.43
N TYR A 390 -1.80 7.00 -6.73
CA TYR A 390 -1.53 6.00 -5.70
C TYR A 390 -0.41 6.44 -4.75
N LEU A 391 0.75 6.82 -5.30
CA LEU A 391 1.90 7.23 -4.48
C LEU A 391 1.56 8.47 -3.63
N VAL A 392 0.92 9.46 -4.22
CA VAL A 392 0.46 10.68 -3.54
C VAL A 392 -0.56 10.38 -2.44
N TYR A 393 -1.54 9.52 -2.72
CA TYR A 393 -2.58 9.15 -1.77
C TYR A 393 -1.99 8.50 -0.51
N CYS A 394 -1.05 7.59 -0.70
CA CYS A 394 -0.34 6.96 0.41
C CYS A 394 0.59 7.95 1.13
N GLU A 395 1.38 8.78 0.39
CA GLU A 395 2.26 9.81 0.96
C GLU A 395 1.50 10.74 1.90
N ALA A 396 0.39 11.29 1.43
CA ALA A 396 -0.48 12.16 2.24
C ALA A 396 -1.08 11.42 3.45
N GLY A 397 -1.45 10.15 3.28
CA GLY A 397 -1.98 9.30 4.36
C GLY A 397 -0.99 9.11 5.50
N PHE A 398 0.30 8.92 5.20
CA PHE A 398 1.37 8.80 6.20
C PHE A 398 1.73 10.16 6.81
N ILE A 399 1.79 11.25 6.02
CA ILE A 399 2.04 12.60 6.56
C ILE A 399 0.98 12.98 7.60
N GLU A 400 -0.29 12.72 7.32
CA GLU A 400 -1.40 13.04 8.22
C GLU A 400 -1.67 11.95 9.27
N GLN A 401 -0.80 10.92 9.35
CA GLN A 401 -0.91 9.80 10.29
C GLN A 401 -2.29 9.12 10.26
N ASN A 402 -2.95 9.12 9.08
CA ASN A 402 -4.19 8.38 8.87
C ASN A 402 -3.94 6.87 8.73
N ILE A 403 -2.74 6.54 8.30
CA ILE A 403 -2.12 5.22 8.29
C ILE A 403 -0.73 5.30 8.91
N GLY A 404 -0.25 4.20 9.49
CA GLY A 404 1.08 4.10 10.09
C GLY A 404 1.84 2.90 9.55
N ASP A 405 3.15 2.85 9.79
CA ASP A 405 3.97 1.67 9.53
C ASP A 405 4.84 1.37 10.74
N TYR A 406 4.86 0.09 11.13
CA TYR A 406 5.50 -0.32 12.37
C TYR A 406 6.35 -1.57 12.17
N GLN A 407 7.48 -1.61 12.89
CA GLN A 407 8.24 -2.83 13.11
C GLN A 407 7.91 -3.42 14.47
N PHE A 408 7.30 -4.58 14.48
CA PHE A 408 6.95 -5.36 15.66
C PHE A 408 8.01 -6.42 15.95
N LEU A 409 8.25 -6.71 17.22
CA LEU A 409 8.98 -7.89 17.65
C LEU A 409 8.12 -8.73 18.59
N PHE A 410 7.96 -9.99 18.26
CA PHE A 410 7.23 -10.96 19.07
C PHE A 410 8.18 -12.09 19.52
N THR A 411 7.88 -12.68 20.68
CA THR A 411 8.54 -13.91 21.15
C THR A 411 7.51 -14.96 21.47
N LYS A 412 7.74 -16.21 21.08
CA LYS A 412 6.88 -17.34 21.46
C LYS A 412 7.23 -17.81 22.87
N LYS A 413 6.18 -17.95 23.70
CA LYS A 413 6.31 -18.46 25.08
C LYS A 413 5.31 -19.59 25.31
N GLU A 414 5.79 -20.73 25.79
CA GLU A 414 4.92 -21.87 26.11
C GLU A 414 3.89 -21.56 27.19
N GLY A 415 2.74 -22.24 27.10
CA GLY A 415 1.73 -22.29 28.18
C GLY A 415 0.92 -21.01 28.34
N LEU A 416 0.84 -20.15 27.34
CA LEU A 416 0.00 -18.95 27.39
C LEU A 416 -1.46 -19.22 26.95
N LEU A 417 -1.64 -20.16 26.03
CA LEU A 417 -2.98 -20.65 25.69
C LEU A 417 -3.38 -21.79 26.62
N PRO A 418 -4.66 -21.88 27.00
CA PRO A 418 -5.15 -22.98 27.84
C PRO A 418 -5.03 -24.34 27.18
#